data_fb8182eb3dc30da0b682822398200267
#
_entry.id   fb8182eb3dc30da0b682822398200267
#
_cell.length_a   1.000
_cell.length_b   1.000
_cell.length_c   1.000
_cell.angle_alpha   90.00
_cell.angle_beta   90.00
_cell.angle_gamma   90.00
#
_symmetry.space_group_name_H-M   'P 1'
#
loop_
_entity.id
_entity.type
_entity.pdbx_description
1 polymer ?
#
loop_
_entity_poly.entity_id
_entity_poly.type
_entity_poly.pdbx_seq_one_letter_code
_entity_poly.pdbx_strand_id
1 'polypeptide(L)'
;MKCLCGIFKSIPFELKYKEKDYTSAARTCGKWETEVHTSLNGVFVSLASTFDLLSKIAIEQAQYAKYGDFSNYSKMNSNGFLYNVDKLRNMIDSALTKNGMLFVANKNIRIIETFRNEYVHNGPWDFRCSVYNTAVNGFPADVIVYAPDFDENGNLVSSGARNKFYSQGNRMNIMLPELVESVLEILKNTIDCLAKLYIANTTQVPNEERTKQCLEELKDCFK
;
A
#
# COMPACT_ATOMS: atom_id res chain seq x y z
N MET A 1 -10.53 4.29 5.59
CA MET A 1 -10.10 5.41 6.45
C MET A 1 -10.97 5.63 7.68
N LYS A 2 -12.31 5.76 7.59
CA LYS A 2 -13.17 5.91 8.78
C LYS A 2 -12.99 4.81 9.84
N CYS A 3 -12.70 3.58 9.43
CA CYS A 3 -12.50 2.45 10.33
C CYS A 3 -11.23 2.58 11.19
N LEU A 4 -10.09 2.99 10.60
CA LEU A 4 -8.84 3.20 11.34
C LEU A 4 -8.95 4.36 12.34
N CYS A 5 -9.56 5.49 11.93
CA CYS A 5 -9.86 6.59 12.85
C CYS A 5 -10.75 6.15 14.01
N GLY A 6 -11.71 5.23 13.75
CA GLY A 6 -12.57 4.64 14.78
C GLY A 6 -11.78 3.80 15.78
N ILE A 7 -10.84 2.98 15.28
CA ILE A 7 -9.97 2.13 16.13
C ILE A 7 -9.10 2.99 17.07
N PHE A 8 -8.46 4.03 16.54
CA PHE A 8 -7.64 4.92 17.37
C PHE A 8 -8.46 5.65 18.45
N LYS A 9 -9.73 5.99 18.15
CA LYS A 9 -10.62 6.66 19.10
C LYS A 9 -11.26 5.71 20.13
N SER A 10 -11.34 4.42 19.85
CA SER A 10 -12.00 3.43 20.70
C SER A 10 -11.06 2.76 21.71
N ILE A 11 -9.76 3.06 21.69
CA ILE A 11 -8.80 2.49 22.63
C ILE A 11 -9.13 2.99 24.04
N PRO A 12 -9.43 2.07 24.99
CA PRO A 12 -9.75 2.48 26.37
C PRO A 12 -8.54 3.12 27.03
N PHE A 13 -8.79 4.19 27.72
CA PHE A 13 -7.77 4.95 28.39
C PHE A 13 -8.06 4.99 29.90
N GLU A 14 -7.18 4.39 30.69
CA GLU A 14 -7.23 4.47 32.15
C GLU A 14 -5.95 5.13 32.68
N LEU A 15 -5.97 6.45 32.85
CA LEU A 15 -4.94 7.16 33.62
C LEU A 15 -5.59 7.90 34.80
N LYS A 16 -5.12 7.59 35.97
CA LYS A 16 -5.51 8.27 37.22
C LYS A 16 -4.38 9.21 37.63
N TYR A 17 -4.38 10.43 37.11
CA TYR A 17 -3.47 11.49 37.59
C TYR A 17 -4.24 12.74 37.99
N LYS A 18 -3.81 13.36 39.08
CA LYS A 18 -4.47 14.50 39.72
C LYS A 18 -3.72 15.84 39.60
N GLU A 19 -2.64 15.94 38.82
CA GLU A 19 -1.87 17.19 38.75
C GLU A 19 -2.29 18.05 37.58
N LYS A 20 -2.39 19.36 37.80
CA LYS A 20 -2.71 20.37 36.80
C LYS A 20 -1.60 20.48 35.76
N ASP A 21 -2.01 20.65 34.51
CA ASP A 21 -1.13 20.92 33.35
C ASP A 21 -0.10 19.81 33.03
N TYR A 22 -0.39 18.59 33.46
CA TYR A 22 0.47 17.44 33.19
C TYR A 22 -0.05 16.64 31.98
N THR A 23 0.82 16.46 30.99
CA THR A 23 0.58 15.52 29.89
C THR A 23 1.28 14.21 30.18
N SER A 24 0.55 13.12 30.19
CA SER A 24 1.08 11.78 30.39
C SER A 24 0.84 10.91 29.17
N ALA A 25 1.73 9.94 28.96
CA ALA A 25 1.59 8.95 27.92
C ALA A 25 1.83 7.56 28.51
N ALA A 26 0.94 6.62 28.25
CA ALA A 26 1.09 5.23 28.67
C ALA A 26 1.06 4.33 27.45
N ARG A 27 2.04 3.42 27.35
CA ARG A 27 2.07 2.44 26.27
C ARG A 27 0.88 1.51 26.40
N THR A 28 0.18 1.33 25.27
CA THR A 28 -0.87 0.35 25.15
C THR A 28 -0.27 -1.04 24.90
N CYS A 29 -0.85 -2.05 25.49
CA CYS A 29 -0.44 -3.45 25.27
C CYS A 29 -1.66 -4.35 25.16
N GLY A 30 -1.45 -5.59 24.70
CA GLY A 30 -2.49 -6.60 24.59
C GLY A 30 -3.41 -6.42 23.41
N LYS A 31 -4.72 -6.61 23.63
CA LYS A 31 -5.73 -6.67 22.56
C LYS A 31 -5.71 -5.45 21.64
N TRP A 32 -5.66 -4.26 22.20
CA TRP A 32 -5.72 -3.00 21.45
C TRP A 32 -4.48 -2.79 20.56
N GLU A 33 -3.30 -3.09 21.07
CA GLU A 33 -2.07 -3.06 20.28
C GLU A 33 -2.19 -4.04 19.10
N THR A 34 -2.71 -5.24 19.34
CA THR A 34 -2.93 -6.25 18.31
C THR A 34 -3.93 -5.78 17.25
N GLU A 35 -5.03 -5.15 17.64
CA GLU A 35 -6.03 -4.62 16.70
C GLU A 35 -5.46 -3.51 15.82
N VAL A 36 -4.68 -2.60 16.39
CA VAL A 36 -3.98 -1.55 15.63
C VAL A 36 -3.03 -2.17 14.61
N HIS A 37 -2.19 -3.11 15.02
CA HIS A 37 -1.25 -3.77 14.12
C HIS A 37 -1.94 -4.58 13.03
N THR A 38 -3.01 -5.29 13.36
CA THR A 38 -3.80 -6.05 12.38
C THR A 38 -4.42 -5.12 11.33
N SER A 39 -4.94 -3.99 11.76
CA SER A 39 -5.53 -2.99 10.86
C SER A 39 -4.48 -2.33 9.96
N LEU A 40 -3.33 -1.96 10.50
CA LEU A 40 -2.21 -1.42 9.73
C LEU A 40 -1.72 -2.42 8.70
N ASN A 41 -1.51 -3.68 9.11
CA ASN A 41 -1.12 -4.76 8.20
C ASN A 41 -2.13 -4.92 7.07
N GLY A 42 -3.43 -4.93 7.38
CA GLY A 42 -4.50 -5.01 6.39
C GLY A 42 -4.42 -3.90 5.33
N VAL A 43 -4.14 -2.67 5.74
CA VAL A 43 -3.97 -1.53 4.81
C VAL A 43 -2.76 -1.71 3.92
N PHE A 44 -1.58 -2.01 4.50
CA PHE A 44 -0.34 -2.13 3.73
C PHE A 44 -0.37 -3.32 2.76
N VAL A 45 -0.89 -4.46 3.20
CA VAL A 45 -1.02 -5.65 2.35
C VAL A 45 -2.00 -5.39 1.20
N SER A 46 -3.15 -4.75 1.46
CA SER A 46 -4.14 -4.45 0.42
C SER A 46 -3.60 -3.50 -0.63
N LEU A 47 -2.92 -2.42 -0.22
CA LEU A 47 -2.31 -1.46 -1.16
C LEU A 47 -1.21 -2.11 -1.99
N ALA A 48 -0.28 -2.84 -1.37
CA ALA A 48 0.80 -3.52 -2.08
C ALA A 48 0.27 -4.61 -3.04
N SER A 49 -0.78 -5.34 -2.66
CA SER A 49 -1.44 -6.30 -3.55
C SER A 49 -2.07 -5.61 -4.77
N THR A 50 -2.58 -4.38 -4.60
CA THR A 50 -3.08 -3.57 -5.71
C THR A 50 -1.95 -3.16 -6.65
N PHE A 51 -0.75 -2.84 -6.13
CA PHE A 51 0.43 -2.57 -6.97
C PHE A 51 0.80 -3.79 -7.82
N ASP A 52 0.83 -4.96 -7.22
CA ASP A 52 1.12 -6.22 -7.92
C ASP A 52 0.07 -6.51 -9.01
N LEU A 53 -1.21 -6.28 -8.72
CA LEU A 53 -2.29 -6.48 -9.69
C LEU A 53 -2.20 -5.51 -10.88
N LEU A 54 -2.01 -4.23 -10.62
CA LEU A 54 -1.85 -3.22 -11.68
C LEU A 54 -0.61 -3.48 -12.54
N SER A 55 0.45 -4.00 -11.94
CA SER A 55 1.65 -4.40 -12.68
C SER A 55 1.37 -5.53 -13.67
N LYS A 56 0.59 -6.52 -13.26
CA LYS A 56 0.16 -7.61 -14.15
C LYS A 56 -0.71 -7.08 -15.29
N ILE A 57 -1.69 -6.24 -14.99
CA ILE A 57 -2.55 -5.63 -16.01
C ILE A 57 -1.74 -4.82 -17.01
N ALA A 58 -0.77 -4.02 -16.55
CA ALA A 58 0.08 -3.22 -17.42
C ALA A 58 0.93 -4.08 -18.37
N ILE A 59 1.47 -5.20 -17.89
CA ILE A 59 2.22 -6.15 -18.71
C ILE A 59 1.30 -6.82 -19.73
N GLU A 60 0.13 -7.29 -19.31
CA GLU A 60 -0.85 -7.92 -20.22
C GLU A 60 -1.27 -6.98 -21.33
N GLN A 61 -1.56 -5.72 -21.01
CA GLN A 61 -1.88 -4.72 -22.02
C GLN A 61 -0.75 -4.46 -23.00
N ALA A 62 0.49 -4.37 -22.52
CA ALA A 62 1.64 -4.16 -23.39
C ALA A 62 1.89 -5.37 -24.31
N GLN A 63 1.70 -6.58 -23.82
CA GLN A 63 1.79 -7.81 -24.60
C GLN A 63 0.68 -7.87 -25.65
N TYR A 64 -0.54 -7.52 -25.24
CA TYR A 64 -1.67 -7.46 -26.16
C TYR A 64 -1.45 -6.44 -27.29
N ALA A 65 -1.00 -5.24 -26.98
CA ALA A 65 -0.67 -4.22 -27.96
C ALA A 65 0.41 -4.68 -28.95
N LYS A 66 1.36 -5.52 -28.50
CA LYS A 66 2.45 -6.02 -29.32
C LYS A 66 2.10 -7.23 -30.18
N TYR A 67 1.33 -8.16 -29.63
CA TYR A 67 1.11 -9.47 -30.25
C TYR A 67 -0.35 -9.71 -30.69
N GLY A 68 -1.28 -8.83 -30.32
CA GLY A 68 -2.71 -9.00 -30.56
C GLY A 68 -3.36 -10.16 -29.81
N ASP A 69 -2.65 -10.75 -28.84
CA ASP A 69 -3.03 -11.97 -28.15
C ASP A 69 -2.57 -11.91 -26.68
N PHE A 70 -3.34 -12.52 -25.78
CA PHE A 70 -3.01 -12.72 -24.37
C PHE A 70 -2.35 -14.09 -24.09
N SER A 71 -2.15 -14.94 -25.10
CA SER A 71 -1.70 -16.32 -24.95
C SER A 71 -0.27 -16.45 -24.43
N ASN A 72 0.55 -15.41 -24.54
CA ASN A 72 1.95 -15.39 -24.12
C ASN A 72 2.17 -14.71 -22.76
N TYR A 73 1.22 -14.84 -21.85
CA TYR A 73 1.34 -14.31 -20.51
C TYR A 73 2.56 -14.88 -19.78
N SER A 74 3.59 -14.07 -19.65
CA SER A 74 4.73 -14.45 -18.84
C SER A 74 4.37 -14.27 -17.37
N LYS A 75 4.31 -15.39 -16.65
CA LYS A 75 4.11 -15.40 -15.21
C LYS A 75 5.11 -14.44 -14.57
N MET A 76 4.63 -13.35 -13.95
CA MET A 76 5.49 -12.50 -13.15
C MET A 76 6.17 -13.38 -12.09
N ASN A 77 7.50 -13.40 -12.10
CA ASN A 77 8.26 -14.11 -11.10
C ASN A 77 7.85 -13.64 -9.71
N SER A 78 7.99 -14.50 -8.73
CA SER A 78 7.50 -14.45 -7.36
C SER A 78 7.91 -13.25 -6.51
N ASN A 79 8.72 -12.35 -7.03
CA ASN A 79 9.13 -11.13 -6.34
C ASN A 79 8.12 -10.02 -6.65
N GLY A 80 7.57 -9.40 -5.61
CA GLY A 80 6.58 -8.34 -5.73
C GLY A 80 7.05 -7.11 -6.52
N PHE A 81 6.14 -6.16 -6.70
CA PHE A 81 6.34 -4.93 -7.46
C PHE A 81 7.65 -4.21 -7.13
N LEU A 82 8.00 -4.08 -5.85
CA LEU A 82 9.20 -3.37 -5.38
C LEU A 82 10.50 -3.82 -6.04
N TYR A 83 10.68 -5.11 -6.24
CA TYR A 83 11.90 -5.69 -6.80
C TYR A 83 11.93 -5.70 -8.32
N ASN A 84 10.81 -5.42 -8.95
CA ASN A 84 10.64 -5.53 -10.40
C ASN A 84 10.36 -4.20 -11.10
N VAL A 85 10.21 -3.09 -10.38
CA VAL A 85 9.78 -1.82 -10.97
C VAL A 85 10.64 -1.35 -12.14
N ASP A 86 11.97 -1.46 -12.05
CA ASP A 86 12.87 -1.06 -13.13
C ASP A 86 12.78 -2.00 -14.33
N LYS A 87 12.59 -3.28 -14.07
CA LYS A 87 12.37 -4.30 -15.11
C LYS A 87 11.01 -4.12 -15.78
N LEU A 88 9.98 -3.80 -14.99
CA LEU A 88 8.62 -3.54 -15.46
C LEU A 88 8.56 -2.33 -16.40
N ARG A 89 9.33 -1.26 -16.14
CA ARG A 89 9.37 -0.08 -17.02
C ARG A 89 9.76 -0.38 -18.44
N ASN A 90 10.55 -1.42 -18.67
CA ASN A 90 10.95 -1.86 -20.00
C ASN A 90 9.92 -2.80 -20.68
N MET A 91 8.90 -3.23 -19.93
CA MET A 91 7.88 -4.19 -20.38
C MET A 91 6.50 -3.57 -20.59
N ILE A 92 6.29 -2.33 -20.13
CA ILE A 92 5.01 -1.63 -20.15
C ILE A 92 5.05 -0.41 -21.08
N ASP A 93 3.88 0.16 -21.36
CA ASP A 93 3.78 1.39 -22.16
C ASP A 93 4.47 2.57 -21.48
N SER A 94 5.16 3.39 -22.26
CA SER A 94 5.87 4.57 -21.76
C SER A 94 4.98 5.62 -21.10
N ALA A 95 3.68 5.66 -21.42
CA ALA A 95 2.72 6.53 -20.76
C ALA A 95 2.58 6.23 -19.27
N LEU A 96 2.78 4.98 -18.87
CA LEU A 96 2.72 4.52 -17.48
C LEU A 96 3.99 4.84 -16.67
N THR A 97 5.04 5.32 -17.32
CA THR A 97 6.32 5.68 -16.68
C THR A 97 6.48 7.19 -16.46
N LYS A 98 5.40 7.96 -16.62
CA LYS A 98 5.38 9.42 -16.38
C LYS A 98 5.18 9.71 -14.88
N ASN A 99 5.58 10.91 -14.47
CA ASN A 99 5.36 11.38 -13.10
C ASN A 99 3.87 11.24 -12.69
N GLY A 100 3.63 10.83 -11.46
CA GLY A 100 2.30 10.60 -10.92
C GLY A 100 1.71 9.21 -11.22
N MET A 101 2.46 8.34 -11.90
CA MET A 101 2.10 6.95 -12.14
C MET A 101 2.79 5.99 -11.17
N LEU A 102 2.21 4.81 -11.01
CA LEU A 102 2.70 3.77 -10.11
C LEU A 102 4.14 3.31 -10.41
N PHE A 103 4.54 3.31 -11.68
CA PHE A 103 5.83 2.77 -12.13
C PHE A 103 6.97 3.78 -12.08
N VAL A 104 6.80 4.88 -11.40
CA VAL A 104 7.83 5.88 -11.13
C VAL A 104 8.27 5.79 -9.68
N ALA A 105 9.58 6.02 -9.43
CA ALA A 105 10.09 6.05 -8.07
C ALA A 105 9.31 7.07 -7.22
N ASN A 106 8.69 6.59 -6.15
CA ASN A 106 7.87 7.39 -5.26
C ASN A 106 8.07 6.94 -3.81
N LYS A 107 8.39 7.89 -2.93
CA LYS A 107 8.62 7.65 -1.51
C LYS A 107 7.44 6.98 -0.83
N ASN A 108 6.22 7.42 -1.12
CA ASN A 108 5.01 6.92 -0.46
C ASN A 108 4.71 5.47 -0.85
N ILE A 109 4.89 5.13 -2.14
CA ILE A 109 4.79 3.75 -2.61
C ILE A 109 5.84 2.89 -1.92
N ARG A 110 7.08 3.39 -1.82
CA ARG A 110 8.16 2.67 -1.15
C ARG A 110 7.88 2.41 0.33
N ILE A 111 7.31 3.37 1.04
CA ILE A 111 6.89 3.21 2.42
C ILE A 111 5.85 2.09 2.54
N ILE A 112 4.80 2.09 1.70
CA ILE A 112 3.77 1.04 1.71
C ILE A 112 4.39 -0.35 1.52
N GLU A 113 5.25 -0.51 0.52
CA GLU A 113 5.90 -1.78 0.22
C GLU A 113 6.85 -2.23 1.33
N THR A 114 7.59 -1.29 1.90
CA THR A 114 8.51 -1.56 3.00
C THR A 114 7.75 -2.05 4.23
N PHE A 115 6.66 -1.38 4.60
CA PHE A 115 5.80 -1.84 5.71
C PHE A 115 5.17 -3.21 5.43
N ARG A 116 4.63 -3.39 4.22
CA ARG A 116 4.07 -4.70 3.83
C ARG A 116 5.10 -5.81 3.97
N ASN A 117 6.32 -5.59 3.48
CA ASN A 117 7.38 -6.60 3.55
C ASN A 117 7.78 -6.92 5.00
N GLU A 118 7.90 -5.90 5.85
CA GLU A 118 8.18 -6.11 7.27
C GLU A 118 7.06 -6.92 7.95
N TYR A 119 5.80 -6.56 7.75
CA TYR A 119 4.67 -7.28 8.34
C TYR A 119 4.56 -8.73 7.86
N VAL A 120 4.78 -8.99 6.56
CA VAL A 120 4.62 -10.32 5.98
C VAL A 120 5.79 -11.25 6.29
N HIS A 121 7.03 -10.73 6.25
CA HIS A 121 8.23 -11.56 6.37
C HIS A 121 8.81 -11.60 7.78
N ASN A 122 8.73 -10.49 8.53
CA ASN A 122 9.31 -10.39 9.87
C ASN A 122 8.25 -10.48 10.96
N GLY A 123 6.98 -10.32 10.60
CA GLY A 123 5.86 -10.33 11.54
C GLY A 123 5.81 -9.11 12.47
N PRO A 124 4.76 -9.00 13.28
CA PRO A 124 4.57 -7.86 14.17
C PRO A 124 5.60 -7.80 15.33
N TRP A 125 6.37 -8.87 15.53
CA TRP A 125 7.37 -8.96 16.61
C TRP A 125 8.62 -8.12 16.35
N ASP A 126 9.04 -8.03 15.10
CA ASP A 126 10.24 -7.30 14.69
C ASP A 126 9.92 -5.86 14.25
N PHE A 127 8.65 -5.58 13.99
CA PHE A 127 8.16 -4.30 13.52
C PHE A 127 6.95 -3.85 14.33
N ARG A 128 7.20 -3.19 15.44
CA ARG A 128 6.13 -2.62 16.26
C ARG A 128 6.10 -1.11 16.13
N CYS A 129 5.02 -0.61 15.54
CA CYS A 129 4.60 0.75 15.84
C CYS A 129 4.20 0.77 17.32
N SER A 130 4.89 1.54 18.13
CA SER A 130 4.52 1.66 19.54
C SER A 130 3.26 2.50 19.69
N VAL A 131 2.26 1.96 20.36
CA VAL A 131 0.96 2.62 20.58
C VAL A 131 0.93 3.21 21.98
N TYR A 132 0.67 4.50 22.08
CA TYR A 132 0.56 5.22 23.34
C TYR A 132 -0.79 5.91 23.44
N ASN A 133 -1.42 5.80 24.60
CA ASN A 133 -2.54 6.66 24.99
C ASN A 133 -1.99 7.88 25.71
N THR A 134 -2.47 9.04 25.35
CA THR A 134 -2.10 10.30 26.00
C THR A 134 -3.25 10.85 26.83
N ALA A 135 -2.94 11.55 27.89
CA ALA A 135 -3.91 12.27 28.71
C ALA A 135 -3.38 13.66 29.06
N VAL A 136 -4.30 14.61 29.13
CA VAL A 136 -4.06 15.96 29.64
C VAL A 136 -4.93 16.14 30.86
N ASN A 137 -4.31 16.49 31.98
CA ASN A 137 -4.99 16.65 33.27
C ASN A 137 -5.81 15.43 33.71
N GLY A 138 -5.33 14.21 33.35
CA GLY A 138 -6.01 12.96 33.68
C GLY A 138 -7.16 12.58 32.76
N PHE A 139 -7.46 13.38 31.74
CA PHE A 139 -8.48 13.06 30.74
C PHE A 139 -7.86 12.50 29.48
N PRO A 140 -8.47 11.47 28.86
CA PRO A 140 -8.02 10.96 27.57
C PRO A 140 -7.94 12.08 26.53
N ALA A 141 -6.79 12.25 25.90
CA ALA A 141 -6.56 13.29 24.91
C ALA A 141 -6.40 12.71 23.52
N ASP A 142 -5.44 11.80 23.32
CA ASP A 142 -5.12 11.29 21.99
C ASP A 142 -4.47 9.90 22.06
N VAL A 143 -4.40 9.24 20.91
CA VAL A 143 -3.66 8.00 20.68
C VAL A 143 -2.52 8.29 19.71
N ILE A 144 -1.30 8.01 20.13
CA ILE A 144 -0.12 8.15 19.29
C ILE A 144 0.38 6.78 18.89
N VAL A 145 0.55 6.59 17.59
CA VAL A 145 1.15 5.38 17.01
C VAL A 145 2.48 5.80 16.38
N TYR A 146 3.58 5.52 17.04
CA TYR A 146 4.90 5.83 16.50
C TYR A 146 5.29 4.83 15.42
N ALA A 147 5.77 5.36 14.30
CA ALA A 147 6.37 4.59 13.22
C ALA A 147 7.91 4.72 13.26
N PRO A 148 8.63 3.71 12.76
CA PRO A 148 10.07 3.80 12.59
C PRO A 148 10.48 4.93 11.66
N ASP A 149 11.75 5.29 11.72
CA ASP A 149 12.35 6.28 10.85
C ASP A 149 12.49 5.75 9.43
N PHE A 150 12.29 6.65 8.46
CA PHE A 150 12.47 6.40 7.03
C PHE A 150 13.56 7.29 6.48
N ASP A 151 14.31 6.77 5.52
CA ASP A 151 15.20 7.58 4.69
C ASP A 151 14.40 8.45 3.68
N GLU A 152 15.12 9.24 2.91
CA GLU A 152 14.54 10.10 1.87
C GLU A 152 13.81 9.30 0.76
N ASN A 153 14.18 8.04 0.57
CA ASN A 153 13.59 7.15 -0.42
C ASN A 153 12.43 6.31 0.12
N GLY A 154 12.14 6.38 1.42
CA GLY A 154 11.06 5.63 2.07
C GLY A 154 11.47 4.24 2.56
N ASN A 155 12.77 3.92 2.62
CA ASN A 155 13.23 2.70 3.27
C ASN A 155 13.36 2.91 4.78
N LEU A 156 13.17 1.82 5.54
CA LEU A 156 13.37 1.86 6.98
C LEU A 156 14.84 2.06 7.35
N VAL A 157 15.09 2.99 8.26
CA VAL A 157 16.41 3.19 8.84
C VAL A 157 16.60 2.15 9.95
N SER A 158 17.63 1.31 9.80
CA SER A 158 17.92 0.26 10.77
C SER A 158 19.42 0.00 10.90
N SER A 159 19.87 -0.39 12.07
CA SER A 159 21.25 -0.87 12.32
C SER A 159 21.37 -2.39 12.15
N GLY A 160 20.35 -3.06 11.69
CA GLY A 160 20.23 -4.49 11.47
C GLY A 160 18.77 -4.88 11.31
N ALA A 161 18.50 -6.15 11.01
CA ALA A 161 17.17 -6.62 10.67
C ALA A 161 16.08 -6.28 11.71
N ARG A 162 16.45 -6.18 13.00
CA ARG A 162 15.52 -5.99 14.12
C ARG A 162 15.63 -4.63 14.83
N ASN A 163 16.69 -3.87 14.56
CA ASN A 163 16.95 -2.61 15.26
C ASN A 163 16.47 -1.43 14.41
N LYS A 164 15.23 -1.02 14.62
CA LYS A 164 14.64 0.15 13.99
C LYS A 164 14.87 1.39 14.85
N PHE A 165 15.03 2.55 14.21
CA PHE A 165 15.15 3.83 14.90
C PHE A 165 13.80 4.55 14.92
N TYR A 166 13.57 5.38 15.93
CA TYR A 166 12.34 6.17 16.16
C TYR A 166 12.69 7.61 16.52
N SER A 167 13.78 8.14 15.98
CA SER A 167 14.30 9.47 16.32
C SER A 167 13.56 10.62 15.61
N GLN A 168 12.91 10.33 14.48
CA GLN A 168 12.18 11.32 13.69
C GLN A 168 10.81 11.67 14.28
N GLY A 169 10.33 10.88 15.26
CA GLY A 169 9.01 11.11 15.86
C GLY A 169 7.84 10.89 14.90
N ASN A 170 8.01 10.04 13.90
CA ASN A 170 6.97 9.71 12.92
C ASN A 170 5.73 9.16 13.62
N ARG A 171 4.55 9.74 13.34
CA ARG A 171 3.27 9.33 13.91
C ARG A 171 2.40 8.72 12.82
N MET A 172 2.19 7.40 12.89
CA MET A 172 1.41 6.65 11.91
C MET A 172 -0.03 7.14 11.82
N ASN A 173 -0.64 7.50 12.94
CA ASN A 173 -2.01 8.03 12.97
C ASN A 173 -2.18 9.37 12.25
N ILE A 174 -1.09 10.12 12.03
CA ILE A 174 -1.07 11.36 11.25
C ILE A 174 -0.66 11.05 9.81
N MET A 175 0.46 10.36 9.62
CA MET A 175 1.03 10.16 8.30
C MET A 175 0.25 9.17 7.43
N LEU A 176 -0.42 8.15 8.03
CA LEU A 176 -1.11 7.12 7.25
C LEU A 176 -2.25 7.66 6.40
N PRO A 177 -3.13 8.58 6.87
CA PRO A 177 -4.15 9.18 6.03
C PRO A 177 -3.57 9.89 4.80
N GLU A 178 -2.54 10.72 4.98
CA GLU A 178 -1.88 11.45 3.90
C GLU A 178 -1.17 10.50 2.93
N LEU A 179 -0.49 9.47 3.47
CA LEU A 179 0.16 8.43 2.69
C LEU A 179 -0.83 7.67 1.81
N VAL A 180 -1.96 7.24 2.39
CA VAL A 180 -3.01 6.51 1.68
C VAL A 180 -3.65 7.40 0.61
N GLU A 181 -3.96 8.65 0.91
CA GLU A 181 -4.55 9.59 -0.03
C GLU A 181 -3.63 9.82 -1.24
N SER A 182 -2.35 10.10 -0.99
CA SER A 182 -1.34 10.25 -2.04
C SER A 182 -1.21 9.01 -2.92
N VAL A 183 -1.21 7.82 -2.31
CA VAL A 183 -1.11 6.56 -3.05
C VAL A 183 -2.37 6.29 -3.85
N LEU A 184 -3.55 6.55 -3.32
CA LEU A 184 -4.82 6.40 -4.04
C LEU A 184 -4.90 7.32 -5.28
N GLU A 185 -4.35 8.53 -5.20
CA GLU A 185 -4.25 9.42 -6.36
C GLU A 185 -3.35 8.81 -7.47
N ILE A 186 -2.19 8.28 -7.09
CA ILE A 186 -1.28 7.59 -8.02
C ILE A 186 -1.97 6.37 -8.66
N LEU A 187 -2.66 5.56 -7.87
CA LEU A 187 -3.41 4.41 -8.37
C LEU A 187 -4.50 4.82 -9.35
N LYS A 188 -5.27 5.86 -9.02
CA LYS A 188 -6.30 6.41 -9.90
C LYS A 188 -5.71 6.86 -11.24
N ASN A 189 -4.64 7.66 -11.21
CA ASN A 189 -3.97 8.13 -12.42
C ASN A 189 -3.48 6.94 -13.28
N THR A 190 -2.93 5.92 -12.64
CA THR A 190 -2.46 4.71 -13.33
C THR A 190 -3.61 3.93 -13.96
N ILE A 191 -4.73 3.75 -13.24
CA ILE A 191 -5.93 3.07 -13.76
C ILE A 191 -6.54 3.84 -14.94
N ASP A 192 -6.65 5.16 -14.83
CA ASP A 192 -7.18 6.02 -15.89
C ASP A 192 -6.28 5.96 -17.15
N CYS A 193 -4.96 5.88 -16.98
CA CYS A 193 -4.03 5.68 -18.10
C CYS A 193 -4.19 4.30 -18.73
N LEU A 194 -4.26 3.24 -17.92
CA LEU A 194 -4.48 1.88 -18.40
C LEU A 194 -5.79 1.74 -19.18
N ALA A 195 -6.87 2.36 -18.70
CA ALA A 195 -8.16 2.36 -19.39
C ALA A 195 -8.07 3.04 -20.77
N LYS A 196 -7.38 4.19 -20.86
CA LYS A 196 -7.16 4.89 -22.13
C LYS A 196 -6.33 4.05 -23.12
N LEU A 197 -5.26 3.42 -22.63
CA LEU A 197 -4.42 2.54 -23.44
C LEU A 197 -5.21 1.32 -23.94
N TYR A 198 -6.04 0.73 -23.08
CA TYR A 198 -6.91 -0.37 -23.48
C TYR A 198 -7.86 0.02 -24.62
N ILE A 199 -8.57 1.15 -24.49
CA ILE A 199 -9.48 1.66 -25.52
C ILE A 199 -8.70 1.91 -26.82
N ALA A 200 -7.56 2.60 -26.77
CA ALA A 200 -6.76 2.91 -27.95
C ALA A 200 -6.28 1.64 -28.68
N ASN A 201 -5.90 0.61 -27.94
CA ASN A 201 -5.42 -0.65 -28.51
C ASN A 201 -6.55 -1.53 -29.04
N THR A 202 -7.75 -1.46 -28.47
CA THR A 202 -8.90 -2.28 -28.89
C THR A 202 -9.67 -1.67 -30.05
N THR A 203 -9.67 -0.35 -30.21
CA THR A 203 -10.35 0.33 -31.37
C THR A 203 -9.60 0.16 -32.68
N GLN A 204 -8.36 -0.31 -32.69
CA GLN A 204 -7.58 -0.58 -33.89
C GLN A 204 -7.83 -1.96 -34.51
N VAL A 205 -8.59 -2.83 -33.86
CA VAL A 205 -8.88 -4.19 -34.34
C VAL A 205 -10.36 -4.26 -34.79
N PRO A 206 -10.68 -4.79 -35.99
CA PRO A 206 -12.07 -4.96 -36.45
C PRO A 206 -12.89 -5.80 -35.47
N ASN A 207 -13.95 -5.21 -34.95
CA ASN A 207 -14.57 -5.55 -33.67
C ASN A 207 -15.49 -6.77 -33.66
N GLU A 208 -15.96 -7.26 -34.84
CA GLU A 208 -17.03 -8.25 -34.88
C GLU A 208 -16.57 -9.70 -34.66
N GLU A 209 -15.46 -10.10 -35.22
CA GLU A 209 -14.96 -11.47 -35.14
C GLU A 209 -14.44 -11.78 -33.72
N ARG A 210 -13.87 -10.80 -33.09
CA ARG A 210 -13.26 -10.90 -31.76
C ARG A 210 -14.30 -10.89 -30.65
N THR A 211 -15.34 -10.09 -30.76
CA THR A 211 -16.46 -10.11 -29.79
C THR A 211 -17.16 -11.48 -29.82
N LYS A 212 -17.25 -12.10 -30.99
CA LYS A 212 -17.78 -13.46 -31.13
C LYS A 212 -16.88 -14.49 -30.47
N GLN A 213 -15.56 -14.43 -30.67
CA GLN A 213 -14.61 -15.34 -30.10
C GLN A 213 -14.57 -15.23 -28.55
N CYS A 214 -14.52 -14.02 -27.98
CA CYS A 214 -14.61 -13.83 -26.53
C CYS A 214 -15.95 -14.31 -25.94
N LEU A 215 -17.06 -14.15 -26.66
CA LEU A 215 -18.36 -14.65 -26.23
C LEU A 215 -18.46 -16.17 -26.29
N GLU A 216 -17.79 -16.82 -27.23
CA GLU A 216 -17.70 -18.28 -27.31
C GLU A 216 -16.82 -18.85 -26.22
N GLU A 217 -15.64 -18.27 -25.98
CA GLU A 217 -14.73 -18.66 -24.87
C GLU A 217 -15.39 -18.48 -23.49
N LEU A 218 -16.14 -17.38 -23.28
CA LEU A 218 -16.92 -17.20 -22.05
C LEU A 218 -18.03 -18.24 -21.91
N LYS A 219 -18.71 -18.62 -22.97
CA LYS A 219 -19.74 -19.69 -22.90
C LYS A 219 -19.17 -21.05 -22.54
N ASP A 220 -17.94 -21.34 -22.97
CA ASP A 220 -17.28 -22.62 -22.65
C ASP A 220 -16.73 -22.67 -21.21
N CYS A 221 -16.43 -21.51 -20.60
CA CYS A 221 -16.06 -21.41 -19.19
C CYS A 221 -17.24 -21.64 -18.21
N PHE A 222 -18.48 -21.55 -18.68
CA PHE A 222 -19.70 -21.72 -17.89
C PHE A 222 -20.47 -23.02 -18.18
N LYS A 223 -19.90 -23.94 -18.97
CA LYS A 223 -20.39 -25.31 -19.15
C LYS A 223 -19.64 -26.26 -18.19
#